data_19974d84415d9523bdd7b3fb9999f6a7
#
_entry.id   19974d84415d9523bdd7b3fb9999f6a7
#
_cell.length_a   1.000
_cell.length_b   1.000
_cell.length_c   1.000
_cell.angle_alpha   90.00
_cell.angle_beta   90.00
_cell.angle_gamma   90.00
#
_symmetry.space_group_name_H-M   'P 1'
#
loop_
_entity.id
_entity.type
_entity.pdbx_description
1 polymer ?
#
loop_
_entity_poly.entity_id
_entity_poly.type
_entity_poly.pdbx_seq_one_letter_code
_entity_poly.pdbx_strand_id
1 'polypeptide(L)'
;MNAALIAGLRAQCGGPRDGALLRFSLGNALLEQGDHVAAAEELRHALSFDPHYSAAWKLLGKACFAGDDTPGAAEAWRQGIAVAHERGDKQAETEMSVFLRRIEKNEG
;
A
#
# COMPACT_ATOMS: atom_id res chain seq x y z
N MET A 1 -15.33 -9.75 9.14
CA MET A 1 -16.00 -8.89 9.72
C MET A 1 -15.42 -7.54 9.98
N ASN A 2 -14.89 -6.97 8.91
CA ASN A 2 -14.28 -5.65 8.99
C ASN A 2 -15.23 -4.53 8.55
N ALA A 3 -16.50 -4.84 8.28
CA ALA A 3 -17.46 -3.85 7.78
C ALA A 3 -17.62 -2.65 8.72
N ALA A 4 -17.73 -2.92 10.02
CA ALA A 4 -17.88 -1.83 11.02
C ALA A 4 -16.61 -1.01 11.13
N LEU A 5 -15.44 -1.66 11.09
CA LEU A 5 -14.16 -0.96 11.12
C LEU A 5 -13.99 -0.08 9.89
N ILE A 6 -14.28 -0.62 8.71
CA ILE A 6 -14.18 0.12 7.46
C ILE A 6 -15.11 1.33 7.46
N ALA A 7 -16.37 1.14 7.89
CA ALA A 7 -17.33 2.25 7.96
C ALA A 7 -16.85 3.33 8.93
N GLY A 8 -16.30 2.94 10.07
CA GLY A 8 -15.77 3.90 11.04
C GLY A 8 -14.58 4.68 10.51
N LEU A 9 -13.68 4.01 9.80
CA LEU A 9 -12.52 4.66 9.20
C LEU A 9 -12.95 5.60 8.07
N ARG A 10 -13.88 5.17 7.23
CA ARG A 10 -14.41 6.01 6.13
C ARG A 10 -15.09 7.28 6.66
N ALA A 11 -15.76 7.17 7.79
CA ALA A 11 -16.45 8.32 8.38
C ALA A 11 -15.48 9.44 8.78
N GLN A 12 -14.20 9.11 9.00
CA GLN A 12 -13.18 10.08 9.39
C GLN A 12 -12.48 10.71 8.20
N CYS A 13 -12.64 10.14 7.00
CA CYS A 13 -12.01 10.68 5.80
C CYS A 13 -12.57 12.06 5.47
N GLY A 14 -11.69 13.00 5.17
CA GLY A 14 -12.06 14.39 4.91
C GLY A 14 -12.28 15.21 6.16
N GLY A 15 -12.19 14.61 7.34
CA GLY A 15 -12.34 15.29 8.62
C GLY A 15 -10.98 15.65 9.24
N PRO A 16 -11.04 16.12 10.52
CA PRO A 16 -9.81 16.57 11.21
C PRO A 16 -8.76 15.49 11.41
N ARG A 17 -9.18 14.22 11.39
CA ARG A 17 -8.26 13.10 11.62
C ARG A 17 -7.75 12.45 10.34
N ASP A 18 -8.14 12.99 9.19
CA ASP A 18 -7.69 12.43 7.93
C ASP A 18 -6.18 12.63 7.77
N GLY A 19 -5.53 11.64 7.19
CA GLY A 19 -4.08 11.68 7.00
C GLY A 19 -3.56 10.31 6.58
N ALA A 20 -2.23 10.22 6.51
CA ALA A 20 -1.57 9.02 6.02
C ALA A 20 -1.93 7.77 6.82
N LEU A 21 -1.91 7.86 8.15
CA LEU A 21 -2.17 6.69 8.99
C LEU A 21 -3.62 6.20 8.84
N LEU A 22 -4.58 7.12 8.82
CA LEU A 22 -5.99 6.76 8.64
C LEU A 22 -6.20 6.05 7.31
N ARG A 23 -5.66 6.61 6.24
CA ARG A 23 -5.82 6.04 4.91
C ARG A 23 -5.09 4.70 4.78
N PHE A 24 -3.92 4.58 5.41
CA PHE A 24 -3.19 3.30 5.46
C PHE A 24 -4.03 2.24 6.18
N SER A 25 -4.59 2.58 7.33
CA SER A 25 -5.42 1.64 8.12
C SER A 25 -6.64 1.19 7.33
N LEU A 26 -7.29 2.14 6.63
CA LEU A 26 -8.44 1.83 5.78
C LEU A 26 -8.03 0.93 4.62
N GLY A 27 -6.92 1.25 3.97
CA GLY A 27 -6.39 0.41 2.89
C GLY A 27 -6.09 -1.01 3.34
N ASN A 28 -5.47 -1.15 4.51
CA ASN A 28 -5.17 -2.46 5.08
C ASN A 28 -6.44 -3.27 5.34
N ALA A 29 -7.45 -2.64 5.95
CA ALA A 29 -8.73 -3.31 6.25
C ALA A 29 -9.43 -3.74 4.96
N LEU A 30 -9.41 -2.90 3.94
CA LEU A 30 -10.01 -3.22 2.65
C LEU A 30 -9.29 -4.38 1.97
N LEU A 31 -7.96 -4.40 2.06
CA LEU A 31 -7.17 -5.49 1.49
C LEU A 31 -7.48 -6.81 2.18
N GLU A 32 -7.59 -6.80 3.50
CA GLU A 32 -7.95 -8.00 4.26
C GLU A 32 -9.34 -8.52 3.90
N GLN A 33 -10.24 -7.61 3.53
CA GLN A 33 -11.59 -7.98 3.09
C GLN A 33 -11.62 -8.50 1.64
N GLY A 34 -10.54 -8.32 0.91
CA GLY A 34 -10.45 -8.74 -0.49
C GLY A 34 -10.85 -7.68 -1.49
N ASP A 35 -11.06 -6.45 -1.04
CA ASP A 35 -11.43 -5.34 -1.93
C ASP A 35 -10.14 -4.64 -2.39
N HIS A 36 -9.47 -5.27 -3.35
CA HIS A 36 -8.14 -4.87 -3.80
C HIS A 36 -8.10 -3.48 -4.44
N VAL A 37 -9.11 -3.18 -5.26
CA VAL A 37 -9.15 -1.89 -5.96
C VAL A 37 -9.35 -0.74 -4.99
N ALA A 38 -10.31 -0.87 -4.07
CA ALA A 38 -10.55 0.15 -3.05
C ALA A 38 -9.35 0.30 -2.13
N ALA A 39 -8.70 -0.83 -1.77
CA ALA A 39 -7.50 -0.80 -0.94
C ALA A 39 -6.40 0.01 -1.62
N ALA A 40 -6.15 -0.23 -2.91
CA ALA A 40 -5.13 0.50 -3.65
C ALA A 40 -5.42 1.99 -3.69
N GLU A 41 -6.68 2.37 -3.88
CA GLU A 41 -7.07 3.79 -3.89
C GLU A 41 -6.76 4.46 -2.55
N GLU A 42 -7.11 3.82 -1.44
CA GLU A 42 -6.86 4.41 -0.11
C GLU A 42 -5.37 4.47 0.20
N LEU A 43 -4.60 3.48 -0.26
CA LEU A 43 -3.15 3.51 -0.07
C LEU A 43 -2.50 4.62 -0.88
N ARG A 44 -3.01 4.92 -2.07
CA ARG A 44 -2.56 6.07 -2.85
C ARG A 44 -2.87 7.38 -2.14
N HIS A 45 -4.03 7.47 -1.49
CA HIS A 45 -4.34 8.63 -0.64
C HIS A 45 -3.34 8.76 0.51
N ALA A 46 -3.02 7.63 1.16
CA ALA A 46 -2.01 7.64 2.24
C ALA A 46 -0.69 8.23 1.73
N LEU A 47 -0.28 7.83 0.54
CA LEU A 47 0.98 8.28 -0.04
C LEU A 47 0.92 9.73 -0.53
N SER A 48 -0.27 10.25 -0.81
CA SER A 48 -0.42 11.67 -1.13
C SER A 48 -0.20 12.53 0.12
N PHE A 49 -0.54 12.01 1.31
CA PHE A 49 -0.26 12.68 2.58
C PHE A 49 1.21 12.52 2.98
N ASP A 50 1.78 11.33 2.77
CA ASP A 50 3.16 11.04 3.16
C ASP A 50 3.81 10.11 2.12
N PRO A 51 4.51 10.68 1.14
CA PRO A 51 5.17 9.87 0.09
C PRO A 51 6.36 9.05 0.61
N HIS A 52 6.81 9.28 1.84
CA HIS A 52 7.91 8.54 2.46
C HIS A 52 7.43 7.42 3.38
N TYR A 53 6.16 7.06 3.30
CA TYR A 53 5.56 6.01 4.11
C TYR A 53 5.85 4.66 3.46
N SER A 54 6.98 4.05 3.79
CA SER A 54 7.44 2.82 3.13
C SER A 54 6.46 1.65 3.27
N ALA A 55 5.81 1.51 4.42
CA ALA A 55 4.81 0.46 4.62
C ALA A 55 3.62 0.61 3.67
N ALA A 56 3.24 1.86 3.36
CA ALA A 56 2.13 2.11 2.42
C ALA A 56 2.52 1.72 0.99
N TRP A 57 3.76 1.97 0.57
CA TRP A 57 4.24 1.51 -0.72
C TRP A 57 4.21 -0.01 -0.81
N LYS A 58 4.68 -0.69 0.23
CA LYS A 58 4.68 -2.15 0.27
C LYS A 58 3.27 -2.70 0.15
N LEU A 59 2.34 -2.14 0.90
CA LEU A 59 0.95 -2.62 0.90
C LEU A 59 0.25 -2.28 -0.41
N LEU A 60 0.55 -1.12 -0.99
CA LEU A 60 0.01 -0.75 -2.31
C LEU A 60 0.41 -1.77 -3.37
N GLY A 61 1.68 -2.17 -3.37
CA GLY A 61 2.14 -3.21 -4.29
C GLY A 61 1.37 -4.51 -4.10
N LYS A 62 1.13 -4.91 -2.86
CA LYS A 62 0.35 -6.11 -2.56
C LYS A 62 -1.09 -6.00 -3.06
N ALA A 63 -1.72 -4.85 -2.87
CA ALA A 63 -3.10 -4.62 -3.33
C ALA A 63 -3.17 -4.68 -4.85
N CYS A 64 -2.24 -4.04 -5.53
CA CYS A 64 -2.17 -4.07 -7.00
C CYS A 64 -1.96 -5.49 -7.50
N PHE A 65 -1.02 -6.21 -6.90
CA PHE A 65 -0.71 -7.58 -7.33
C PHE A 65 -1.92 -8.51 -7.12
N ALA A 66 -2.58 -8.39 -5.97
CA ALA A 66 -3.77 -9.18 -5.67
C ALA A 66 -4.93 -8.87 -6.64
N GLY A 67 -4.98 -7.64 -7.15
CA GLY A 67 -5.97 -7.20 -8.13
C GLY A 67 -5.54 -7.39 -9.58
N ASP A 68 -4.52 -8.19 -9.82
CA ASP A 68 -3.98 -8.50 -11.14
C ASP A 68 -3.38 -7.29 -11.87
N ASP A 69 -3.04 -6.24 -11.14
CA ASP A 69 -2.34 -5.09 -11.69
C ASP A 69 -0.84 -5.25 -11.43
N THR A 70 -0.23 -6.14 -12.18
CA THR A 70 1.20 -6.44 -12.02
C THR A 70 2.09 -5.23 -12.30
N PRO A 71 1.86 -4.44 -13.36
CA PRO A 71 2.66 -3.23 -13.57
C PRO A 71 2.55 -2.22 -12.42
N GLY A 72 1.34 -2.04 -11.86
CA GLY A 72 1.14 -1.18 -10.71
C GLY A 72 1.86 -1.68 -9.48
N ALA A 73 1.87 -2.99 -9.26
CA ALA A 73 2.60 -3.60 -8.15
C ALA A 73 4.09 -3.36 -8.29
N ALA A 74 4.64 -3.58 -9.48
CA ALA A 74 6.07 -3.37 -9.73
C ALA A 74 6.47 -1.93 -9.49
N GLU A 75 5.67 -0.98 -9.98
CA GLU A 75 5.96 0.45 -9.80
C GLU A 75 5.91 0.84 -8.32
N ALA A 76 4.89 0.36 -7.60
CA ALA A 76 4.76 0.66 -6.16
C ALA A 76 5.97 0.13 -5.38
N TRP A 77 6.41 -1.08 -5.69
CA TRP A 77 7.56 -1.65 -4.99
C TRP A 77 8.87 -0.98 -5.37
N ARG A 78 9.04 -0.53 -6.62
CA ARG A 78 10.23 0.25 -7.01
C ARG A 78 10.31 1.54 -6.22
N GLN A 79 9.20 2.27 -6.12
CA GLN A 79 9.14 3.49 -5.33
C GLN A 79 9.37 3.21 -3.85
N GLY A 80 8.74 2.15 -3.35
CA GLY A 80 8.87 1.78 -1.95
C GLY A 80 10.30 1.38 -1.57
N ILE A 81 11.00 0.69 -2.47
CA ILE A 81 12.40 0.32 -2.24
C ILE A 81 13.26 1.58 -2.11
N ALA A 82 13.07 2.55 -2.99
CA ALA A 82 13.82 3.80 -2.93
C ALA A 82 13.56 4.55 -1.62
N VAL A 83 12.29 4.65 -1.22
CA VAL A 83 11.90 5.30 0.03
C VAL A 83 12.49 4.57 1.24
N ALA A 84 12.36 3.25 1.26
CA ALA A 84 12.88 2.44 2.37
C ALA A 84 14.40 2.57 2.48
N HIS A 85 15.08 2.60 1.34
CA HIS A 85 16.53 2.78 1.32
C HIS A 85 16.92 4.13 1.92
N GLU A 86 16.27 5.20 1.51
CA GLU A 86 16.54 6.54 2.05
C GLU A 86 16.32 6.63 3.54
N ARG A 87 15.31 5.92 4.05
CA ARG A 87 14.97 5.95 5.47
C ARG A 87 15.78 4.97 6.31
N GLY A 88 16.58 4.12 5.66
CA GLY A 88 17.32 3.09 6.37
C GLY A 88 16.44 1.93 6.85
N ASP A 89 15.25 1.78 6.27
CA ASP A 89 14.33 0.69 6.60
C ASP A 89 14.71 -0.54 5.79
N LYS A 90 15.73 -1.25 6.27
CA LYS A 90 16.31 -2.37 5.52
C LYS A 90 15.36 -3.55 5.39
N GLN A 91 14.49 -3.77 6.37
CA GLN A 91 13.54 -4.87 6.31
C GLN A 91 12.53 -4.64 5.18
N ALA A 92 11.94 -3.45 5.13
CA ALA A 92 10.98 -3.12 4.08
C ALA A 92 11.64 -3.14 2.71
N GLU A 93 12.86 -2.61 2.61
CA GLU A 93 13.63 -2.61 1.36
C GLU A 93 13.84 -4.04 0.86
N THR A 94 14.27 -4.94 1.75
CA THR A 94 14.52 -6.33 1.39
C THR A 94 13.24 -7.05 0.97
N GLU A 95 12.15 -6.86 1.73
CA GLU A 95 10.89 -7.51 1.41
C GLU A 95 10.36 -7.10 0.05
N MET A 96 10.36 -5.79 -0.22
CA MET A 96 9.88 -5.29 -1.51
C MET A 96 10.79 -5.72 -2.67
N SER A 97 12.09 -5.80 -2.43
CA SER A 97 13.03 -6.28 -3.44
C SER A 97 12.75 -7.73 -3.82
N VAL A 98 12.41 -8.57 -2.84
CA VAL A 98 12.05 -9.96 -3.10
C VAL A 98 10.77 -10.04 -3.94
N PHE A 99 9.75 -9.27 -3.56
CA PHE A 99 8.48 -9.26 -4.29
C PHE A 99 8.67 -8.81 -5.74
N LEU A 100 9.43 -7.72 -5.91
CA LEU A 100 9.69 -7.17 -7.25
C LEU A 100 10.45 -8.16 -8.10
N ARG A 101 11.45 -8.82 -7.54
CA ARG A 101 12.24 -9.81 -8.27
C ARG A 101 11.38 -10.97 -8.75
N ARG A 102 10.44 -11.42 -7.94
CA ARG A 102 9.52 -12.49 -8.32
C ARG A 102 8.67 -12.10 -9.52
N ILE A 103 8.16 -10.86 -9.52
CA ILE A 103 7.38 -10.36 -10.66
C ILE A 103 8.24 -10.31 -11.92
N GLU A 104 9.43 -9.72 -11.82
CA GLU A 104 10.33 -9.55 -12.97
C GLU A 104 10.76 -10.90 -13.53
N LYS A 105 11.00 -11.86 -12.67
CA LYS A 105 11.38 -13.20 -13.09
C LYS A 105 10.25 -13.90 -13.85
N ASN A 106 9.01 -13.72 -13.39
CA ASN A 106 7.85 -14.34 -14.02
C ASN A 106 7.49 -13.70 -15.35
N GLU A 107 7.78 -12.40 -15.51
CA GLU A 107 7.51 -11.68 -16.75
C GLU A 107 8.60 -11.86 -17.79
N GLY A 108 9.79 -12.16 -17.33
CA GLY A 108 10.94 -12.37 -18.19
C GLY A 108 11.00 -13.78 -18.73
#